data_8d3a84b84fda5973101bd93bf0cee5e5
#
_entry.id   8d3a84b84fda5973101bd93bf0cee5e5
#
_cell.length_a   1.000
_cell.length_b   1.000
_cell.length_c   1.000
_cell.angle_alpha   90.00
_cell.angle_beta   90.00
_cell.angle_gamma   90.00
#
_symmetry.space_group_name_H-M   'P 1'
#
loop_
_entity.id
_entity.type
_entity.pdbx_description
1 polymer ?
#
loop_
_entity_poly.entity_id
_entity_poly.type
_entity_poly.pdbx_seq_one_letter_code
_entity_poly.pdbx_strand_id
1 'polypeptide(L)'
;MFFMAMNVSRQYIAVALCMFAFMLYVRKRKTLALAVVLLAVTFHITSIVMLLIPLVEWWIRHARRFGLQSTMLIAVAFMMQFLDYGGIISWVAGFIPKYRHYQHDSLMGNEGTSVFWVLYTLAVSAAYIIYVWRKRRMAGCSEPEREISRSDTSSLLAGALIYVVMTDAFAGVGTLSRMAVFFTMFFVWLLAALLSTLGKRMQLAVELAVLAASLFMCYRQVYVRGNFGVLPYKMFFG
;
A
#
# COMPACT_ATOMS: atom_id res chain seq x y z
N MET A 1 6.97 21.99 13.03
CA MET A 1 6.92 20.61 13.52
C MET A 1 5.52 20.18 14.01
N PHE A 2 4.84 20.94 14.86
CA PHE A 2 3.51 20.58 15.43
C PHE A 2 2.45 20.24 14.35
N PHE A 3 2.29 21.05 13.31
CA PHE A 3 1.33 20.79 12.23
C PHE A 3 1.63 19.53 11.41
N MET A 4 2.89 19.18 11.20
CA MET A 4 3.25 17.93 10.53
C MET A 4 2.90 16.71 11.39
N ALA A 5 3.17 16.76 12.70
CA ALA A 5 2.79 15.68 13.61
C ALA A 5 1.26 15.50 13.67
N MET A 6 0.50 16.58 13.69
CA MET A 6 -0.98 16.51 13.62
C MET A 6 -1.48 15.91 12.30
N ASN A 7 -0.85 16.21 11.18
CA ASN A 7 -1.25 15.64 9.89
C ASN A 7 -1.02 14.12 9.83
N VAL A 8 0.12 13.67 10.36
CA VAL A 8 0.43 12.24 10.49
C VAL A 8 -0.59 11.53 11.40
N SER A 9 -0.91 12.12 12.56
CA SER A 9 -1.91 11.56 13.48
C SER A 9 -3.28 11.44 12.84
N ARG A 10 -3.75 12.47 12.11
CA ARG A 10 -5.00 12.42 11.35
C ARG A 10 -5.01 11.32 10.29
N GLN A 11 -3.90 11.12 9.59
CA GLN A 11 -3.76 10.05 8.62
C GLN A 11 -3.91 8.67 9.25
N TYR A 12 -3.27 8.41 10.40
CA TYR A 12 -3.39 7.12 11.08
C TYR A 12 -4.78 6.87 11.66
N ILE A 13 -5.48 7.90 12.14
CA ILE A 13 -6.90 7.79 12.52
C ILE A 13 -7.73 7.37 11.30
N ALA A 14 -7.53 8.02 10.15
CA ALA A 14 -8.22 7.68 8.92
C ALA A 14 -7.88 6.24 8.46
N VAL A 15 -6.63 5.79 8.58
CA VAL A 15 -6.23 4.40 8.30
C VAL A 15 -6.99 3.41 9.20
N ALA A 16 -7.07 3.67 10.50
CA ALA A 16 -7.79 2.80 11.44
C ALA A 16 -9.29 2.72 11.09
N LEU A 17 -9.93 3.86 10.76
CA LEU A 17 -11.32 3.90 10.29
C LEU A 17 -11.49 3.13 8.98
N CYS A 18 -10.56 3.25 8.04
CA CYS A 18 -10.57 2.50 6.78
C CYS A 18 -10.47 0.99 7.01
N MET A 19 -9.64 0.54 7.94
CA MET A 19 -9.55 -0.88 8.31
C MET A 19 -10.86 -1.38 8.94
N PHE A 20 -11.47 -0.58 9.81
CA PHE A 20 -12.79 -0.90 10.36
C PHE A 20 -13.87 -0.95 9.27
N ALA A 21 -13.87 -0.01 8.33
CA ALA A 21 -14.76 -0.01 7.18
C ALA A 21 -14.58 -1.28 6.33
N PHE A 22 -13.32 -1.72 6.11
CA PHE A 22 -13.03 -2.96 5.39
C PHE A 22 -13.60 -4.18 6.12
N MET A 23 -13.46 -4.27 7.43
CA MET A 23 -14.07 -5.35 8.22
C MET A 23 -15.60 -5.40 8.07
N LEU A 24 -16.25 -4.23 8.06
CA LEU A 24 -17.69 -4.13 7.81
C LEU A 24 -18.06 -4.54 6.39
N TYR A 25 -17.24 -4.16 5.41
CA TYR A 25 -17.41 -4.53 4.01
C TYR A 25 -17.37 -6.06 3.82
N VAL A 26 -16.37 -6.73 4.39
CA VAL A 26 -16.23 -8.20 4.36
C VAL A 26 -17.44 -8.86 5.04
N ARG A 27 -17.93 -8.29 6.15
CA ARG A 27 -19.17 -8.75 6.84
C ARG A 27 -20.46 -8.39 6.09
N LYS A 28 -20.37 -7.96 4.82
CA LYS A 28 -21.50 -7.59 3.94
C LYS A 28 -22.33 -6.38 4.41
N ARG A 29 -21.85 -5.62 5.40
CA ARG A 29 -22.47 -4.36 5.87
C ARG A 29 -22.01 -3.17 5.04
N LYS A 30 -22.30 -3.20 3.73
CA LYS A 30 -21.74 -2.25 2.74
C LYS A 30 -22.10 -0.79 3.00
N THR A 31 -23.34 -0.49 3.40
CA THR A 31 -23.79 0.88 3.71
C THR A 31 -23.05 1.46 4.90
N LEU A 32 -22.87 0.67 5.96
CA LEU A 32 -22.14 1.08 7.14
C LEU A 32 -20.63 1.23 6.83
N ALA A 33 -20.07 0.35 6.01
CA ALA A 33 -18.70 0.47 5.53
C ALA A 33 -18.48 1.78 4.78
N LEU A 34 -19.40 2.14 3.86
CA LEU A 34 -19.34 3.41 3.13
C LEU A 34 -19.42 4.62 4.09
N ALA A 35 -20.34 4.60 5.06
CA ALA A 35 -20.47 5.66 6.04
C ALA A 35 -19.17 5.86 6.84
N VAL A 36 -18.48 4.77 7.23
CA VAL A 36 -17.20 4.83 7.94
C VAL A 36 -16.07 5.35 7.03
N VAL A 37 -16.06 4.99 5.73
CA VAL A 37 -15.09 5.57 4.79
C VAL A 37 -15.34 7.08 4.64
N LEU A 38 -16.57 7.53 4.51
CA LEU A 38 -16.91 8.95 4.44
C LEU A 38 -16.48 9.69 5.74
N LEU A 39 -16.66 9.07 6.90
CA LEU A 39 -16.12 9.59 8.14
C LEU A 39 -14.58 9.67 8.11
N ALA A 40 -13.88 8.66 7.60
CA ALA A 40 -12.43 8.69 7.46
C ALA A 40 -11.96 9.84 6.54
N VAL A 41 -12.72 10.17 5.49
CA VAL A 41 -12.43 11.29 4.58
C VAL A 41 -12.44 12.64 5.32
N THR A 42 -13.25 12.81 6.36
CA THR A 42 -13.23 14.06 7.17
C THR A 42 -11.93 14.25 7.94
N PHE A 43 -11.26 13.15 8.33
CA PHE A 43 -9.94 13.20 8.96
C PHE A 43 -8.82 13.35 7.94
N HIS A 44 -8.89 12.61 6.85
CA HIS A 44 -7.86 12.64 5.80
C HIS A 44 -8.46 12.32 4.42
N ILE A 45 -8.49 13.31 3.54
CA ILE A 45 -9.18 13.21 2.23
C ILE A 45 -8.71 12.03 1.38
N THR A 46 -7.44 11.64 1.47
CA THR A 46 -6.90 10.51 0.68
C THR A 46 -7.47 9.16 1.08
N SER A 47 -8.19 9.04 2.21
CA SER A 47 -8.87 7.79 2.59
C SER A 47 -9.97 7.37 1.60
N ILE A 48 -10.43 8.29 0.72
CA ILE A 48 -11.37 8.00 -0.37
C ILE A 48 -10.84 6.88 -1.31
N VAL A 49 -9.50 6.67 -1.37
CA VAL A 49 -8.89 5.60 -2.18
C VAL A 49 -9.36 4.20 -1.76
N MET A 50 -9.88 4.04 -0.54
CA MET A 50 -10.46 2.76 -0.09
C MET A 50 -11.65 2.31 -0.93
N LEU A 51 -12.33 3.23 -1.59
CA LEU A 51 -13.44 2.91 -2.51
C LEU A 51 -12.96 2.17 -3.78
N LEU A 52 -11.66 2.11 -4.03
CA LEU A 52 -11.10 1.29 -5.10
C LEU A 52 -11.21 -0.22 -4.81
N ILE A 53 -11.27 -0.63 -3.53
CA ILE A 53 -11.35 -2.06 -3.17
C ILE A 53 -12.54 -2.75 -3.84
N PRO A 54 -13.80 -2.31 -3.70
CA PRO A 54 -14.93 -2.98 -4.35
C PRO A 54 -14.82 -2.97 -5.88
N LEU A 55 -14.24 -1.93 -6.48
CA LEU A 55 -14.04 -1.85 -7.93
C LEU A 55 -13.02 -2.89 -8.41
N VAL A 56 -11.87 -2.97 -7.74
CA VAL A 56 -10.82 -3.93 -8.08
C VAL A 56 -11.27 -5.35 -7.76
N GLU A 57 -11.99 -5.56 -6.66
CA GLU A 57 -12.59 -6.87 -6.34
C GLU A 57 -13.57 -7.32 -7.42
N TRP A 58 -14.43 -6.43 -7.90
CA TRP A 58 -15.33 -6.72 -9.01
C TRP A 58 -14.53 -7.14 -10.26
N TRP A 59 -13.47 -6.40 -10.59
CA TRP A 59 -12.59 -6.76 -11.70
C TRP A 59 -11.93 -8.13 -11.50
N ILE A 60 -11.38 -8.43 -10.31
CA ILE A 60 -10.79 -9.74 -9.97
C ILE A 60 -11.76 -10.88 -10.24
N ARG A 61 -13.03 -10.69 -9.90
CA ARG A 61 -14.08 -11.74 -10.04
C ARG A 61 -14.48 -11.97 -11.48
N HIS A 62 -14.46 -10.94 -12.33
CA HIS A 62 -14.97 -11.02 -13.72
C HIS A 62 -13.87 -11.20 -14.76
N ALA A 63 -12.61 -10.92 -14.43
CA ALA A 63 -11.51 -10.99 -15.37
C ALA A 63 -11.07 -12.44 -15.66
N ARG A 64 -11.28 -12.91 -16.89
CA ARG A 64 -10.89 -14.27 -17.32
C ARG A 64 -9.37 -14.53 -17.17
N ARG A 65 -8.53 -13.52 -17.40
CA ARG A 65 -7.06 -13.61 -17.36
C ARG A 65 -6.47 -12.70 -16.28
N PHE A 66 -7.13 -12.62 -15.13
CA PHE A 66 -6.74 -11.70 -14.06
C PHE A 66 -5.24 -11.75 -13.71
N GLY A 67 -4.63 -12.94 -13.62
CA GLY A 67 -3.19 -13.04 -13.30
C GLY A 67 -2.28 -12.39 -14.35
N LEU A 68 -2.57 -12.51 -15.64
CA LEU A 68 -1.82 -11.84 -16.68
C LEU A 68 -2.07 -10.33 -16.64
N GLN A 69 -3.34 -9.93 -16.51
CA GLN A 69 -3.72 -8.52 -16.48
C GLN A 69 -3.14 -7.79 -15.25
N SER A 70 -3.16 -8.41 -14.07
CA SER A 70 -2.54 -7.84 -12.88
C SER A 70 -1.02 -7.76 -12.98
N THR A 71 -0.37 -8.77 -13.60
CA THR A 71 1.07 -8.73 -13.86
C THR A 71 1.42 -7.59 -14.82
N MET A 72 0.66 -7.40 -15.90
CA MET A 72 0.85 -6.28 -16.83
C MET A 72 0.63 -4.92 -16.14
N LEU A 73 -0.42 -4.80 -15.32
CA LEU A 73 -0.69 -3.57 -14.57
C LEU A 73 0.46 -3.23 -13.61
N ILE A 74 0.99 -4.22 -12.89
CA ILE A 74 2.14 -4.07 -12.01
C ILE A 74 3.38 -3.66 -12.81
N ALA A 75 3.64 -4.30 -13.96
CA ALA A 75 4.77 -3.95 -14.81
C ALA A 75 4.69 -2.50 -15.31
N VAL A 76 3.50 -2.05 -15.71
CA VAL A 76 3.26 -0.64 -16.08
C VAL A 76 3.49 0.28 -14.89
N ALA A 77 2.92 -0.02 -13.72
CA ALA A 77 3.11 0.76 -12.51
C ALA A 77 4.60 0.84 -12.10
N PHE A 78 5.31 -0.27 -12.22
CA PHE A 78 6.75 -0.33 -11.96
C PHE A 78 7.55 0.54 -12.95
N MET A 79 7.18 0.57 -14.22
CA MET A 79 7.81 1.45 -15.21
C MET A 79 7.49 2.92 -14.92
N MET A 80 6.31 3.21 -14.41
CA MET A 80 5.90 4.57 -14.06
C MET A 80 6.84 5.22 -13.04
N GLN A 81 7.46 4.49 -12.11
CA GLN A 81 8.39 5.07 -11.12
C GLN A 81 9.61 5.76 -11.75
N PHE A 82 9.94 5.47 -13.01
CA PHE A 82 11.04 6.07 -13.74
C PHE A 82 10.63 7.32 -14.55
N LEU A 83 9.32 7.65 -14.57
CA LEU A 83 8.84 8.88 -15.20
C LEU A 83 9.05 10.09 -14.30
N ASP A 84 9.37 11.22 -14.90
CA ASP A 84 9.40 12.49 -14.18
C ASP A 84 7.98 13.00 -13.94
N TYR A 85 7.44 12.71 -12.76
CA TYR A 85 6.13 13.22 -12.36
C TYR A 85 6.15 14.68 -11.93
N GLY A 86 7.33 15.25 -11.62
CA GLY A 86 7.45 16.61 -11.12
C GLY A 86 6.77 17.61 -12.05
N GLY A 87 7.06 17.50 -13.36
CA GLY A 87 6.43 18.31 -14.39
C GLY A 87 4.92 18.13 -14.50
N ILE A 88 4.46 16.87 -14.48
CA ILE A 88 3.02 16.55 -14.60
C ILE A 88 2.26 17.04 -13.36
N ILE A 89 2.80 16.77 -12.17
CA ILE A 89 2.17 17.18 -10.90
C ILE A 89 2.14 18.69 -10.76
N SER A 90 3.23 19.39 -11.14
CA SER A 90 3.26 20.85 -11.12
C SER A 90 2.26 21.46 -12.10
N TRP A 91 2.11 20.86 -13.28
CA TRP A 91 1.11 21.27 -14.26
C TRP A 91 -0.32 21.09 -13.71
N VAL A 92 -0.65 19.93 -13.17
CA VAL A 92 -1.96 19.64 -12.54
C VAL A 92 -2.21 20.55 -11.33
N ALA A 93 -1.21 20.74 -10.47
CA ALA A 93 -1.32 21.62 -9.30
C ALA A 93 -1.59 23.09 -9.70
N GLY A 94 -1.17 23.50 -10.90
CA GLY A 94 -1.45 24.82 -11.45
C GLY A 94 -2.94 25.12 -11.64
N PHE A 95 -3.75 24.08 -11.91
CA PHE A 95 -5.21 24.22 -12.08
C PHE A 95 -5.98 24.31 -10.75
N ILE A 96 -5.35 23.92 -9.63
CA ILE A 96 -6.02 23.91 -8.33
C ILE A 96 -5.40 25.01 -7.45
N PRO A 97 -6.12 26.15 -7.20
CA PRO A 97 -5.57 27.31 -6.49
C PRO A 97 -4.94 26.97 -5.14
N LYS A 98 -5.52 26.00 -4.42
CA LYS A 98 -5.05 25.51 -3.12
C LYS A 98 -3.66 24.85 -3.19
N TYR A 99 -3.26 24.31 -4.34
CA TYR A 99 -2.01 23.56 -4.51
C TYR A 99 -0.94 24.33 -5.29
N ARG A 100 -1.20 25.58 -5.73
CA ARG A 100 -0.22 26.41 -6.46
C ARG A 100 1.08 26.62 -5.71
N HIS A 101 1.05 26.74 -4.39
CA HIS A 101 2.25 26.91 -3.56
C HIS A 101 3.13 25.65 -3.54
N TYR A 102 2.60 24.48 -3.86
CA TYR A 102 3.40 23.24 -3.96
C TYR A 102 4.17 23.13 -5.29
N GLN A 103 3.92 24.00 -6.27
CA GLN A 103 4.66 24.00 -7.54
C GLN A 103 6.16 24.27 -7.35
N HIS A 104 6.51 24.98 -6.28
CA HIS A 104 7.90 25.33 -5.94
C HIS A 104 8.45 24.55 -4.75
N ASP A 105 7.67 23.64 -4.17
CA ASP A 105 8.06 22.93 -2.97
C ASP A 105 8.75 21.61 -3.33
N SER A 106 9.95 21.40 -2.79
CA SER A 106 10.72 20.16 -2.94
C SER A 106 9.96 18.90 -2.47
N LEU A 107 8.82 19.06 -1.78
CA LEU A 107 7.93 17.97 -1.34
C LEU A 107 7.26 17.24 -2.52
N MET A 108 7.17 17.86 -3.69
CA MET A 108 6.70 17.28 -4.94
C MET A 108 7.85 16.88 -5.88
N GLY A 109 9.08 17.26 -5.52
CA GLY A 109 10.28 16.93 -6.26
C GLY A 109 10.46 15.41 -6.32
N ASN A 110 10.79 14.94 -7.50
CA ASN A 110 11.26 13.59 -7.69
C ASN A 110 12.65 13.50 -7.04
N GLU A 111 12.74 13.02 -5.78
CA GLU A 111 14.02 12.82 -5.08
C GLU A 111 14.89 11.74 -5.77
N GLY A 112 14.53 11.38 -6.99
CA GLY A 112 15.13 10.28 -7.73
C GLY A 112 14.80 8.92 -7.06
N THR A 113 14.45 7.95 -7.85
CA THR A 113 14.17 6.63 -7.31
C THR A 113 15.49 6.00 -6.86
N SER A 114 15.74 5.96 -5.56
CA SER A 114 16.96 5.31 -5.05
C SER A 114 16.92 3.82 -5.36
N VAL A 115 18.08 3.21 -5.61
CA VAL A 115 18.23 1.76 -5.84
C VAL A 115 17.48 0.94 -4.77
N PHE A 116 17.47 1.43 -3.55
CA PHE A 116 16.72 0.81 -2.45
C PHE A 116 15.21 0.75 -2.74
N TRP A 117 14.61 1.83 -3.23
CA TRP A 117 13.19 1.86 -3.58
C TRP A 117 12.88 0.94 -4.76
N VAL A 118 13.75 0.88 -5.77
CA VAL A 118 13.60 -0.05 -6.90
C VAL A 118 13.61 -1.51 -6.41
N LEU A 119 14.54 -1.86 -5.54
CA LEU A 119 14.60 -3.22 -4.98
C LEU A 119 13.38 -3.54 -4.10
N TYR A 120 12.91 -2.57 -3.32
CA TYR A 120 11.73 -2.74 -2.49
C TYR A 120 10.47 -2.96 -3.35
N THR A 121 10.20 -2.10 -4.34
CA THR A 121 9.05 -2.23 -5.24
C THR A 121 9.11 -3.52 -6.03
N LEU A 122 10.29 -3.93 -6.50
CA LEU A 122 10.49 -5.21 -7.18
C LEU A 122 10.14 -6.39 -6.27
N ALA A 123 10.57 -6.37 -5.01
CA ALA A 123 10.27 -7.43 -4.03
C ALA A 123 8.76 -7.51 -3.74
N VAL A 124 8.10 -6.36 -3.56
CA VAL A 124 6.65 -6.25 -3.32
C VAL A 124 5.86 -6.80 -4.51
N SER A 125 6.24 -6.41 -5.72
CA SER A 125 5.64 -6.88 -6.99
C SER A 125 5.82 -8.37 -7.18
N ALA A 126 7.03 -8.87 -6.95
CA ALA A 126 7.35 -10.31 -7.04
C ALA A 126 6.51 -11.12 -6.05
N ALA A 127 6.39 -10.68 -4.80
CA ALA A 127 5.58 -11.37 -3.79
C ALA A 127 4.12 -11.50 -4.23
N TYR A 128 3.52 -10.43 -4.79
CA TYR A 128 2.16 -10.46 -5.29
C TYR A 128 2.01 -11.41 -6.48
N ILE A 129 2.89 -11.31 -7.49
CA ILE A 129 2.85 -12.13 -8.69
C ILE A 129 3.00 -13.61 -8.32
N ILE A 130 3.98 -13.96 -7.49
CA ILE A 130 4.21 -15.33 -7.03
C ILE A 130 2.96 -15.87 -6.32
N TYR A 131 2.35 -15.09 -5.43
CA TYR A 131 1.13 -15.50 -4.73
C TYR A 131 -0.01 -15.80 -5.70
N VAL A 132 -0.29 -14.89 -6.65
CA VAL A 132 -1.37 -15.07 -7.65
C VAL A 132 -1.15 -16.30 -8.52
N TRP A 133 0.07 -16.51 -9.00
CA TRP A 133 0.40 -17.64 -9.86
C TRP A 133 0.37 -18.98 -9.10
N ARG A 134 0.87 -19.02 -7.86
CA ARG A 134 0.78 -20.23 -7.00
C ARG A 134 -0.67 -20.57 -6.70
N LYS A 135 -1.48 -19.58 -6.33
CA LYS A 135 -2.91 -19.79 -6.05
C LYS A 135 -3.65 -20.37 -7.26
N ARG A 136 -3.32 -19.90 -8.46
CA ARG A 136 -3.89 -20.45 -9.71
C ARG A 136 -3.50 -21.91 -9.94
N ARG A 137 -2.24 -22.26 -9.73
CA ARG A 137 -1.79 -23.64 -9.88
C ARG A 137 -2.52 -24.59 -8.91
N MET A 138 -2.73 -24.14 -7.68
CA MET A 138 -3.46 -24.94 -6.67
C MET A 138 -4.96 -25.05 -6.95
N ALA A 139 -5.57 -24.02 -7.53
CA ALA A 139 -7.00 -24.04 -7.85
C ALA A 139 -7.36 -25.01 -8.99
N GLY A 140 -6.41 -25.41 -9.83
CA GLY A 140 -6.60 -26.46 -10.85
C GLY A 140 -6.64 -27.88 -10.27
N CYS A 141 -6.35 -28.08 -9.00
CA CYS A 141 -6.19 -29.39 -8.35
C CYS A 141 -7.25 -29.72 -7.29
N SER A 142 -8.24 -28.88 -6.98
CA SER A 142 -9.12 -29.11 -5.83
C SER A 142 -10.58 -28.67 -5.99
N GLU A 143 -11.43 -29.46 -5.40
CA GLU A 143 -12.89 -29.50 -5.39
C GLU A 143 -13.67 -28.27 -4.85
N PRO A 144 -15.05 -28.26 -5.04
CA PRO A 144 -15.92 -27.06 -4.95
C PRO A 144 -16.24 -26.52 -3.56
N GLU A 145 -15.69 -27.05 -2.49
CA GLU A 145 -16.05 -26.71 -1.09
C GLU A 145 -15.63 -25.30 -0.62
N ARG A 146 -15.11 -24.43 -1.50
CA ARG A 146 -14.45 -23.17 -1.14
C ARG A 146 -15.18 -21.88 -1.56
N GLU A 147 -16.48 -21.90 -1.77
CA GLU A 147 -17.19 -20.70 -2.25
C GLU A 147 -17.22 -19.55 -1.21
N ILE A 148 -17.35 -19.87 0.08
CA ILE A 148 -17.36 -18.87 1.18
C ILE A 148 -15.97 -18.24 1.36
N SER A 149 -14.91 -19.03 1.28
CA SER A 149 -13.52 -18.56 1.35
C SER A 149 -13.09 -17.70 0.14
N ARG A 150 -13.77 -17.84 -0.99
CA ARG A 150 -13.44 -17.14 -2.25
C ARG A 150 -13.77 -15.64 -2.21
N SER A 151 -14.86 -15.26 -1.52
CA SER A 151 -15.31 -13.87 -1.43
C SER A 151 -14.33 -13.01 -0.65
N ASP A 152 -13.92 -13.48 0.54
CA ASP A 152 -13.08 -12.68 1.45
C ASP A 152 -11.65 -12.56 0.93
N THR A 153 -11.15 -13.61 0.30
CA THR A 153 -9.82 -13.60 -0.33
C THR A 153 -9.75 -12.63 -1.53
N SER A 154 -10.82 -12.45 -2.30
CA SER A 154 -10.80 -11.52 -3.43
C SER A 154 -10.70 -10.06 -2.99
N SER A 155 -11.37 -9.69 -1.90
CA SER A 155 -11.31 -8.34 -1.33
C SER A 155 -9.92 -8.03 -0.76
N LEU A 156 -9.31 -8.99 -0.06
CA LEU A 156 -7.95 -8.88 0.46
C LEU A 156 -6.92 -8.78 -0.68
N LEU A 157 -7.09 -9.59 -1.73
CA LEU A 157 -6.24 -9.56 -2.90
C LEU A 157 -6.37 -8.24 -3.68
N ALA A 158 -7.58 -7.65 -3.72
CA ALA A 158 -7.82 -6.33 -4.29
C ALA A 158 -7.03 -5.24 -3.54
N GLY A 159 -7.11 -5.23 -2.22
CA GLY A 159 -6.34 -4.30 -1.39
C GLY A 159 -4.82 -4.47 -1.57
N ALA A 160 -4.33 -5.71 -1.65
CA ALA A 160 -2.92 -5.99 -1.90
C ALA A 160 -2.47 -5.54 -3.30
N LEU A 161 -3.28 -5.73 -4.34
CA LEU A 161 -2.98 -5.23 -5.68
C LEU A 161 -2.90 -3.70 -5.72
N ILE A 162 -3.84 -3.01 -5.08
CA ILE A 162 -3.82 -1.55 -4.99
C ILE A 162 -2.56 -1.09 -4.27
N TYR A 163 -2.17 -1.77 -3.18
CA TYR A 163 -0.91 -1.46 -2.48
C TYR A 163 0.29 -1.54 -3.40
N VAL A 164 0.44 -2.66 -4.13
CA VAL A 164 1.57 -2.88 -5.05
C VAL A 164 1.60 -1.79 -6.12
N VAL A 165 0.47 -1.58 -6.81
CA VAL A 165 0.37 -0.59 -7.89
C VAL A 165 0.69 0.82 -7.40
N MET A 166 0.15 1.22 -6.23
CA MET A 166 0.43 2.56 -5.69
C MET A 166 1.87 2.71 -5.21
N THR A 167 2.44 1.67 -4.61
CA THR A 167 3.84 1.68 -4.16
C THR A 167 4.79 1.77 -5.34
N ASP A 168 4.53 1.01 -6.41
CA ASP A 168 5.35 1.01 -7.62
C ASP A 168 5.21 2.33 -8.38
N ALA A 169 3.98 2.76 -8.67
CA ALA A 169 3.75 3.95 -9.47
C ALA A 169 4.24 5.24 -8.80
N PHE A 170 4.18 5.33 -7.47
CA PHE A 170 4.46 6.56 -6.72
C PHE A 170 5.71 6.49 -5.84
N ALA A 171 6.61 5.53 -6.08
CA ALA A 171 7.83 5.31 -5.29
C ALA A 171 8.72 6.57 -5.15
N GLY A 172 8.76 7.41 -6.20
CA GLY A 172 9.55 8.65 -6.22
C GLY A 172 8.81 9.90 -5.72
N VAL A 173 7.51 9.80 -5.39
CA VAL A 173 6.66 10.97 -5.08
C VAL A 173 6.18 10.91 -3.64
N GLY A 174 6.89 11.61 -2.74
CA GLY A 174 6.71 11.51 -1.29
C GLY A 174 5.28 11.75 -0.79
N THR A 175 4.51 12.62 -1.43
CA THR A 175 3.11 12.88 -1.03
C THR A 175 2.17 11.79 -1.52
N LEU A 176 2.33 11.30 -2.75
CA LEU A 176 1.47 10.27 -3.34
C LEU A 176 1.76 8.88 -2.77
N SER A 177 3.02 8.58 -2.43
CA SER A 177 3.39 7.31 -1.79
C SER A 177 2.67 7.08 -0.45
N ARG A 178 2.25 8.16 0.23
CA ARG A 178 1.45 8.08 1.46
C ARG A 178 0.07 7.46 1.25
N MET A 179 -0.46 7.46 0.02
CA MET A 179 -1.73 6.78 -0.29
C MET A 179 -1.61 5.27 -0.12
N ALA A 180 -0.44 4.68 -0.38
CA ALA A 180 -0.20 3.25 -0.19
C ALA A 180 -0.34 2.82 1.28
N VAL A 181 -0.14 3.74 2.25
CA VAL A 181 -0.25 3.43 3.70
C VAL A 181 -1.62 2.86 4.07
N PHE A 182 -2.71 3.30 3.41
CA PHE A 182 -4.05 2.77 3.63
C PHE A 182 -4.18 1.29 3.28
N PHE A 183 -3.31 0.77 2.43
CA PHE A 183 -3.33 -0.60 1.93
C PHE A 183 -2.22 -1.49 2.50
N THR A 184 -1.36 -0.98 3.37
CA THR A 184 -0.21 -1.72 3.94
C THR A 184 -0.63 -3.02 4.61
N MET A 185 -1.76 -3.03 5.34
CA MET A 185 -2.25 -4.22 6.03
C MET A 185 -2.62 -5.37 5.07
N PHE A 186 -3.10 -5.03 3.87
CA PHE A 186 -3.40 -6.03 2.84
C PHE A 186 -2.12 -6.69 2.30
N PHE A 187 -1.03 -5.92 2.23
CA PHE A 187 0.26 -6.46 1.83
C PHE A 187 0.86 -7.35 2.93
N VAL A 188 0.74 -6.96 4.20
CA VAL A 188 1.13 -7.81 5.34
C VAL A 188 0.36 -9.13 5.32
N TRP A 189 -0.97 -9.09 5.08
CA TRP A 189 -1.76 -10.29 4.88
C TRP A 189 -1.27 -11.13 3.70
N LEU A 190 -0.97 -10.51 2.56
CA LEU A 190 -0.44 -11.20 1.39
C LEU A 190 0.86 -11.94 1.70
N LEU A 191 1.78 -11.29 2.41
CA LEU A 191 3.04 -11.91 2.85
C LEU A 191 2.77 -13.11 3.76
N ALA A 192 1.90 -12.96 4.77
CA ALA A 192 1.54 -14.06 5.66
C ALA A 192 0.93 -15.23 4.89
N ALA A 193 0.02 -14.94 3.94
CA ALA A 193 -0.59 -15.95 3.08
C ALA A 193 0.42 -16.62 2.13
N LEU A 194 1.41 -15.88 1.63
CA LEU A 194 2.50 -16.44 0.82
C LEU A 194 3.41 -17.34 1.67
N LEU A 195 3.79 -16.88 2.85
CA LEU A 195 4.65 -17.61 3.78
C LEU A 195 4.01 -18.94 4.23
N SER A 196 2.71 -18.96 4.49
CA SER A 196 1.97 -20.18 4.85
C SER A 196 2.00 -21.27 3.77
N THR A 197 2.36 -20.92 2.53
CA THR A 197 2.52 -21.88 1.43
C THR A 197 3.93 -22.51 1.36
N LEU A 198 4.85 -22.03 2.19
CA LEU A 198 6.24 -22.52 2.24
C LEU A 198 6.38 -23.64 3.27
N GLY A 199 7.38 -24.50 3.07
CA GLY A 199 7.76 -25.47 4.11
C GLY A 199 8.30 -24.77 5.37
N LYS A 200 8.07 -25.33 6.56
CA LYS A 200 8.38 -24.71 7.86
C LYS A 200 9.78 -24.09 7.97
N ARG A 201 10.81 -24.77 7.43
CA ARG A 201 12.19 -24.26 7.46
C ARG A 201 12.35 -23.00 6.60
N MET A 202 11.79 -23.02 5.39
CA MET A 202 11.83 -21.87 4.47
C MET A 202 11.00 -20.71 5.01
N GLN A 203 9.83 -21.00 5.57
CA GLN A 203 8.97 -20.00 6.22
C GLN A 203 9.75 -19.27 7.32
N LEU A 204 10.38 -19.99 8.26
CA LEU A 204 11.17 -19.41 9.35
C LEU A 204 12.34 -18.56 8.81
N ALA A 205 13.04 -19.04 7.78
CA ALA A 205 14.14 -18.29 7.19
C ALA A 205 13.67 -16.96 6.58
N VAL A 206 12.54 -16.95 5.88
CA VAL A 206 11.98 -15.72 5.29
C VAL A 206 11.43 -14.80 6.38
N GLU A 207 10.76 -15.31 7.42
CA GLU A 207 10.28 -14.52 8.57
C GLU A 207 11.45 -13.80 9.27
N LEU A 208 12.55 -14.50 9.51
CA LEU A 208 13.76 -13.91 10.11
C LEU A 208 14.39 -12.87 9.19
N ALA A 209 14.44 -13.12 7.87
CA ALA A 209 14.95 -12.15 6.90
C ALA A 209 14.08 -10.87 6.85
N VAL A 210 12.75 -11.02 6.85
CA VAL A 210 11.81 -9.88 6.90
C VAL A 210 11.96 -9.10 8.19
N LEU A 211 12.09 -9.79 9.33
CA LEU A 211 12.32 -9.15 10.63
C LEU A 211 13.65 -8.37 10.64
N ALA A 212 14.74 -8.99 10.18
CA ALA A 212 16.05 -8.33 10.09
C ALA A 212 16.03 -7.11 9.17
N ALA A 213 15.38 -7.22 8.00
CA ALA A 213 15.20 -6.09 7.08
C ALA A 213 14.37 -4.97 7.71
N SER A 214 13.30 -5.29 8.43
CA SER A 214 12.44 -4.32 9.13
C SER A 214 13.20 -3.59 10.24
N LEU A 215 14.00 -4.32 11.03
CA LEU A 215 14.85 -3.73 12.08
C LEU A 215 15.94 -2.84 11.48
N PHE A 216 16.58 -3.29 10.40
CA PHE A 216 17.57 -2.48 9.67
C PHE A 216 16.95 -1.19 9.12
N MET A 217 15.74 -1.28 8.56
CA MET A 217 15.01 -0.11 8.06
C MET A 217 14.64 0.85 9.17
N CYS A 218 14.15 0.33 10.30
CA CYS A 218 13.86 1.13 11.49
C CYS A 218 15.13 1.85 11.97
N TYR A 219 16.24 1.12 12.12
CA TYR A 219 17.53 1.69 12.49
C TYR A 219 17.95 2.80 11.52
N ARG A 220 17.90 2.55 10.22
CA ARG A 220 18.28 3.53 9.20
C ARG A 220 17.40 4.78 9.24
N GLN A 221 16.08 4.64 9.43
CA GLN A 221 15.17 5.78 9.47
C GLN A 221 15.35 6.62 10.74
N VAL A 222 15.54 5.98 11.87
CA VAL A 222 15.64 6.66 13.18
C VAL A 222 17.05 7.24 13.40
N TYR A 223 18.09 6.42 13.19
CA TYR A 223 19.46 6.78 13.58
C TYR A 223 20.25 7.43 12.45
N VAL A 224 20.14 6.90 11.22
CA VAL A 224 20.97 7.39 10.12
C VAL A 224 20.37 8.62 9.45
N ARG A 225 19.05 8.62 9.22
CA ARG A 225 18.37 9.75 8.57
C ARG A 225 17.81 10.79 9.54
N GLY A 226 17.77 10.49 10.85
CA GLY A 226 17.16 11.39 11.83
C GLY A 226 15.69 11.70 11.55
N ASN A 227 15.05 10.88 10.72
CA ASN A 227 13.62 11.04 10.39
C ASN A 227 12.82 10.90 11.68
N PHE A 228 11.79 11.72 11.81
CA PHE A 228 10.90 11.80 12.97
C PHE A 228 11.39 12.64 14.14
N GLY A 229 12.62 13.17 14.12
CA GLY A 229 13.14 14.00 15.20
C GLY A 229 13.20 13.30 16.57
N VAL A 230 13.36 11.95 16.55
CA VAL A 230 13.36 11.11 17.77
C VAL A 230 14.71 11.20 18.48
N LEU A 231 15.78 11.53 17.77
CA LEU A 231 17.13 11.63 18.31
C LEU A 231 17.80 12.97 17.92
N PRO A 232 18.48 13.64 18.85
CA PRO A 232 18.54 13.31 20.27
C PRO A 232 17.23 13.65 20.98
N TYR A 233 16.72 12.69 21.76
CA TYR A 233 15.53 12.91 22.61
C TYR A 233 15.93 13.87 23.74
N LYS A 234 15.53 15.13 23.64
CA LYS A 234 15.65 16.08 24.74
C LYS A 234 14.41 15.92 25.62
N MET A 235 14.57 15.35 26.78
CA MET A 235 13.52 15.38 27.77
C MET A 235 13.21 16.82 28.17
N PHE A 236 11.94 17.14 28.36
CA PHE A 236 11.45 18.46 28.74
C PHE A 236 11.92 18.88 30.15
N PHE A 237 12.57 17.98 30.87
CA PHE A 237 13.03 18.15 32.26
C PHE A 237 14.57 18.19 32.37
N GLY A 238 15.25 18.65 31.36
CA GLY A 238 16.69 18.88 31.38
C GLY A 238 17.03 20.30 31.02
#